data_cfc73292b64a9dd93da8df4ecf6b7b15
#
_entry.id   cfc73292b64a9dd93da8df4ecf6b7b15
#
_cell.length_a   1.000
_cell.length_b   1.000
_cell.length_c   1.000
_cell.angle_alpha   90.00
_cell.angle_beta   90.00
_cell.angle_gamma   90.00
#
_symmetry.space_group_name_H-M   'P 1'
#
loop_
_entity.id
_entity.type
_entity.pdbx_description
1 polymer ?
#
loop_
_entity_poly.entity_id
_entity_poly.type
_entity_poly.pdbx_seq_one_letter_code
_entity_poly.pdbx_strand_id
1 'polypeptide(L)'
;MKFEKIFPETLLELIRKELDNSSSFEYIEGIQPFLMKYDNVPYYVYIKNLSSAYFKDRPGTTRAQLPKKVSFDDIKKSPNIFIFLGYDQENDVFVCWDFNVVKERLNVSKSVSFYSRISYQEEVEEGEFLRINLKNGDSPIVFKRKSICDFFDKINTFFDVKSETPSNSTRPVEEDGKIKSITEEELLKQLRPLIKI
;
A
#
# COMPACT_ATOMS: atom_id res chain seq x y z
N MET A 1 13.48 -24.10 7.68
CA MET A 1 13.44 -23.44 6.37
C MET A 1 14.53 -22.40 6.31
N LYS A 2 15.48 -22.51 5.40
CA LYS A 2 16.54 -21.52 5.17
C LYS A 2 16.11 -20.70 3.94
N PHE A 3 15.54 -19.51 4.17
CA PHE A 3 15.25 -18.61 3.07
C PHE A 3 16.58 -18.11 2.50
N GLU A 4 16.84 -18.44 1.26
CA GLU A 4 17.96 -17.87 0.53
C GLU A 4 17.68 -16.39 0.24
N LYS A 5 18.64 -15.53 0.55
CA LYS A 5 18.46 -14.08 0.37
C LYS A 5 18.59 -13.73 -1.11
N ILE A 6 17.49 -13.29 -1.72
CA ILE A 6 17.49 -12.74 -3.07
C ILE A 6 17.83 -11.25 -2.99
N PHE A 7 18.73 -10.78 -3.86
CA PHE A 7 19.13 -9.38 -3.93
C PHE A 7 18.04 -8.50 -4.54
N PRO A 8 17.99 -7.19 -4.20
CA PRO A 8 16.97 -6.28 -4.70
C PRO A 8 16.87 -6.22 -6.23
N GLU A 9 17.98 -6.28 -6.91
CA GLU A 9 18.05 -6.27 -8.39
C GLU A 9 17.34 -7.49 -8.97
N THR A 10 17.57 -8.66 -8.41
CA THR A 10 16.91 -9.91 -8.84
C THR A 10 15.41 -9.88 -8.52
N LEU A 11 15.00 -9.30 -7.37
CA LEU A 11 13.58 -9.11 -7.05
C LEU A 11 12.91 -8.18 -8.05
N LEU A 12 13.58 -7.11 -8.47
CA LEU A 12 13.10 -6.22 -9.53
C LEU A 12 12.94 -6.96 -10.87
N GLU A 13 13.92 -7.76 -11.25
CA GLU A 13 13.86 -8.56 -12.48
C GLU A 13 12.70 -9.57 -12.45
N LEU A 14 12.48 -10.25 -11.30
CA LEU A 14 11.39 -11.20 -11.13
C LEU A 14 10.00 -10.58 -11.33
N ILE A 15 9.77 -9.38 -10.77
CA ILE A 15 8.48 -8.71 -10.93
C ILE A 15 8.33 -8.11 -12.34
N ARG A 16 9.40 -7.52 -12.88
CA ARG A 16 9.39 -6.96 -14.23
C ARG A 16 9.11 -8.01 -15.30
N LYS A 17 9.63 -9.24 -15.14
CA LYS A 17 9.36 -10.34 -16.06
C LYS A 17 7.86 -10.57 -16.31
N GLU A 18 7.03 -10.34 -15.31
CA GLU A 18 5.58 -10.43 -15.47
C GLU A 18 4.95 -9.10 -15.93
N LEU A 19 5.37 -7.98 -15.33
CA LEU A 19 4.81 -6.65 -15.63
C LEU A 19 5.12 -6.18 -17.04
N ASP A 20 6.31 -6.48 -17.57
CA ASP A 20 6.73 -6.10 -18.94
C ASP A 20 5.83 -6.73 -20.02
N ASN A 21 4.98 -7.73 -19.69
CA ASN A 21 3.98 -8.29 -20.60
C ASN A 21 2.70 -7.44 -20.68
N SER A 22 2.51 -6.45 -19.79
CA SER A 22 1.35 -5.58 -19.78
C SER A 22 1.65 -4.24 -20.43
N SER A 23 0.78 -3.80 -21.35
CA SER A 23 0.85 -2.46 -21.96
C SER A 23 0.53 -1.33 -20.96
N SER A 24 -0.06 -1.66 -19.81
CA SER A 24 -0.34 -0.71 -18.73
C SER A 24 0.90 -0.35 -17.90
N PHE A 25 1.96 -1.15 -17.99
CA PHE A 25 3.15 -1.00 -17.19
C PHE A 25 4.21 -0.10 -17.85
N GLU A 26 4.78 0.81 -17.07
CA GLU A 26 5.94 1.63 -17.43
C GLU A 26 6.92 1.67 -16.26
N TYR A 27 8.13 1.10 -16.43
CA TYR A 27 9.20 1.28 -15.46
C TYR A 27 9.84 2.66 -15.63
N ILE A 28 10.06 3.39 -14.54
CA ILE A 28 10.66 4.73 -14.57
C ILE A 28 12.10 4.67 -14.07
N GLU A 29 12.31 4.33 -12.80
CA GLU A 29 13.64 4.33 -12.20
C GLU A 29 13.71 3.59 -10.86
N GLY A 30 14.93 3.37 -10.37
CA GLY A 30 15.17 2.86 -9.01
C GLY A 30 15.12 1.34 -8.91
N ILE A 31 15.48 0.82 -7.76
CA ILE A 31 15.51 -0.63 -7.49
C ILE A 31 14.69 -0.97 -6.25
N GLN A 32 14.96 -0.27 -5.13
CA GLN A 32 14.32 -0.56 -3.84
C GLN A 32 14.21 0.71 -2.97
N PRO A 33 13.08 1.47 -3.12
CA PRO A 33 11.97 1.22 -4.03
C PRO A 33 12.33 1.54 -5.48
N PHE A 34 11.55 1.01 -6.41
CA PHE A 34 11.51 1.49 -7.78
C PHE A 34 10.21 2.26 -8.03
N LEU A 35 10.28 3.23 -8.95
CA LEU A 35 9.15 4.02 -9.41
C LEU A 35 8.66 3.44 -10.73
N MET A 36 7.37 3.23 -10.82
CA MET A 36 6.68 2.75 -12.02
C MET A 36 5.34 3.44 -12.20
N LYS A 37 4.75 3.32 -13.38
CA LYS A 37 3.33 3.57 -13.60
C LYS A 37 2.63 2.27 -13.99
N TYR A 38 1.37 2.18 -13.58
CA TYR A 38 0.45 1.16 -14.06
C TYR A 38 -0.89 1.85 -14.35
N ASP A 39 -1.38 1.76 -15.59
CA ASP A 39 -2.49 2.57 -16.11
C ASP A 39 -2.35 4.08 -15.81
N ASN A 40 -1.14 4.62 -16.04
CA ASN A 40 -0.75 6.01 -15.77
C ASN A 40 -0.76 6.41 -14.28
N VAL A 41 -1.10 5.53 -13.35
CA VAL A 41 -1.00 5.79 -11.91
C VAL A 41 0.42 5.51 -11.43
N PRO A 42 1.09 6.47 -10.74
CA PRO A 42 2.45 6.28 -10.26
C PRO A 42 2.48 5.51 -8.94
N TYR A 43 3.37 4.52 -8.86
CA TYR A 43 3.62 3.69 -7.69
C TYR A 43 5.10 3.65 -7.34
N TYR A 44 5.44 3.83 -6.06
CA TYR A 44 6.70 3.35 -5.51
C TYR A 44 6.51 1.91 -5.04
N VAL A 45 7.32 1.00 -5.55
CA VAL A 45 7.23 -0.42 -5.18
C VAL A 45 8.50 -0.86 -4.48
N TYR A 46 8.36 -1.38 -3.27
CA TYR A 46 9.46 -1.91 -2.46
C TYR A 46 9.25 -3.39 -2.23
N ILE A 47 10.16 -4.22 -2.74
CA ILE A 47 10.08 -5.67 -2.58
C ILE A 47 11.11 -6.14 -1.57
N LYS A 48 10.73 -7.03 -0.69
CA LYS A 48 11.59 -7.63 0.34
C LYS A 48 11.35 -9.12 0.43
N ASN A 49 12.43 -9.91 0.66
CA ASN A 49 12.26 -11.32 0.98
C ASN A 49 11.44 -11.47 2.27
N LEU A 50 10.48 -12.40 2.27
CA LEU A 50 9.88 -12.89 3.49
C LEU A 50 10.90 -13.77 4.24
N SER A 51 10.82 -13.77 5.54
CA SER A 51 11.61 -14.61 6.42
C SER A 51 10.74 -15.11 7.56
N SER A 52 11.14 -16.20 8.23
CA SER A 52 10.48 -16.62 9.46
C SER A 52 10.57 -15.54 10.53
N ALA A 53 9.47 -15.31 11.24
CA ALA A 53 9.46 -14.40 12.39
C ALA A 53 9.98 -15.06 13.67
N TYR A 54 10.16 -16.38 13.67
CA TYR A 54 10.68 -17.19 14.79
C TYR A 54 9.89 -17.05 16.11
N PHE A 55 8.58 -16.74 16.03
CA PHE A 55 7.74 -16.70 17.22
C PHE A 55 7.43 -18.13 17.72
N LYS A 56 7.76 -18.42 18.98
CA LYS A 56 7.51 -19.72 19.60
C LYS A 56 6.01 -20.02 19.76
N ASP A 57 5.24 -19.00 20.08
CA ASP A 57 3.78 -19.05 20.29
C ASP A 57 2.96 -18.99 19.01
N ARG A 58 3.60 -18.64 17.89
CA ARG A 58 2.97 -18.47 16.57
C ARG A 58 3.85 -19.03 15.47
N PRO A 59 4.06 -20.35 15.44
CA PRO A 59 4.83 -21.00 14.38
C PRO A 59 4.18 -20.73 13.02
N GLY A 60 4.98 -20.73 11.96
CA GLY A 60 4.49 -20.42 10.60
C GLY A 60 4.19 -18.94 10.35
N THR A 61 4.58 -18.05 11.27
CA THR A 61 4.54 -16.59 11.00
C THR A 61 5.75 -16.19 10.16
N THR A 62 5.49 -15.55 9.03
CA THR A 62 6.51 -14.91 8.19
C THR A 62 6.49 -13.41 8.37
N ARG A 63 7.58 -12.74 8.02
CA ARG A 63 7.69 -11.28 8.09
C ARG A 63 8.56 -10.71 6.98
N ALA A 64 8.24 -9.48 6.58
CA ALA A 64 9.15 -8.59 5.88
C ALA A 64 9.39 -7.32 6.71
N GLN A 65 10.56 -6.72 6.59
CA GLN A 65 10.94 -5.54 7.37
C GLN A 65 11.30 -4.38 6.45
N LEU A 66 10.69 -3.22 6.69
CA LEU A 66 11.07 -1.95 6.09
C LEU A 66 12.09 -1.27 6.99
N PRO A 67 13.34 -1.06 6.54
CA PRO A 67 14.32 -0.27 7.27
C PRO A 67 13.98 1.22 7.19
N LYS A 68 14.53 2.01 8.10
CA LYS A 68 14.52 3.47 7.95
C LYS A 68 15.39 3.89 6.76
N LYS A 69 14.86 4.78 5.90
CA LYS A 69 15.59 5.37 4.75
C LYS A 69 15.26 6.86 4.64
N VAL A 70 16.24 7.68 4.29
CA VAL A 70 16.05 9.13 4.10
C VAL A 70 14.99 9.40 3.02
N SER A 71 15.04 8.68 1.89
CA SER A 71 14.08 8.82 0.80
C SER A 71 12.62 8.52 1.19
N PHE A 72 12.39 7.79 2.28
CA PHE A 72 11.02 7.47 2.73
C PHE A 72 10.29 8.67 3.30
N ASP A 73 10.99 9.70 3.78
CA ASP A 73 10.35 10.94 4.26
C ASP A 73 9.73 11.72 3.11
N ASP A 74 10.39 11.74 1.94
CA ASP A 74 9.87 12.39 0.73
C ASP A 74 8.75 11.56 0.10
N ILE A 75 8.92 10.23 0.04
CA ILE A 75 7.88 9.30 -0.44
C ILE A 75 6.61 9.41 0.42
N LYS A 76 6.76 9.53 1.74
CA LYS A 76 5.63 9.68 2.66
C LYS A 76 4.81 10.94 2.40
N LYS A 77 5.47 12.03 1.97
CA LYS A 77 4.84 13.31 1.63
C LYS A 77 4.30 13.35 0.20
N SER A 78 4.79 12.48 -0.69
CA SER A 78 4.37 12.44 -2.09
C SER A 78 2.94 11.94 -2.24
N PRO A 79 2.19 12.33 -3.29
CA PRO A 79 0.86 11.79 -3.57
C PRO A 79 0.90 10.35 -4.07
N ASN A 80 2.09 9.85 -4.48
CA ASN A 80 2.22 8.52 -5.07
C ASN A 80 1.93 7.41 -4.06
N ILE A 81 1.31 6.35 -4.53
CA ILE A 81 1.04 5.16 -3.72
C ILE A 81 2.35 4.43 -3.45
N PHE A 82 2.55 3.95 -2.22
CA PHE A 82 3.72 3.15 -1.84
C PHE A 82 3.31 1.70 -1.59
N ILE A 83 3.70 0.82 -2.49
CA ILE A 83 3.42 -0.62 -2.41
C ILE A 83 4.58 -1.33 -1.73
N PHE A 84 4.28 -2.10 -0.70
CA PHE A 84 5.23 -2.97 -0.04
C PHE A 84 4.88 -4.44 -0.29
N LEU A 85 5.79 -5.17 -0.92
CA LEU A 85 5.64 -6.57 -1.25
C LEU A 85 6.66 -7.41 -0.48
N GLY A 86 6.16 -8.43 0.21
CA GLY A 86 6.98 -9.53 0.73
C GLY A 86 7.01 -10.66 -0.30
N TYR A 87 8.18 -11.15 -0.67
CA TYR A 87 8.33 -12.26 -1.61
C TYR A 87 8.74 -13.55 -0.89
N ASP A 88 7.98 -14.60 -1.12
CA ASP A 88 8.32 -15.98 -0.74
C ASP A 88 8.76 -16.74 -1.98
N GLN A 89 10.05 -17.08 -2.02
CA GLN A 89 10.66 -17.77 -3.15
C GLN A 89 10.17 -19.20 -3.29
N GLU A 90 9.91 -19.89 -2.17
CA GLU A 90 9.57 -21.32 -2.17
C GLU A 90 8.20 -21.56 -2.82
N ASN A 91 7.25 -20.70 -2.51
CA ASN A 91 5.89 -20.79 -3.02
C ASN A 91 5.63 -19.90 -4.24
N ASP A 92 6.61 -19.07 -4.64
CA ASP A 92 6.53 -18.08 -5.72
C ASP A 92 5.33 -17.14 -5.53
N VAL A 93 5.21 -16.55 -4.33
CA VAL A 93 4.10 -15.66 -3.96
C VAL A 93 4.56 -14.30 -3.49
N PHE A 94 3.71 -13.31 -3.70
CA PHE A 94 3.78 -12.02 -3.05
C PHE A 94 2.76 -11.90 -1.91
N VAL A 95 3.16 -11.17 -0.88
CA VAL A 95 2.29 -10.67 0.18
C VAL A 95 2.30 -9.15 0.13
N CYS A 96 1.14 -8.55 -0.07
CA CYS A 96 0.97 -7.09 -0.09
C CYS A 96 0.18 -6.63 1.12
N TRP A 97 0.71 -5.68 1.88
CA TRP A 97 0.00 -5.03 2.98
C TRP A 97 -0.69 -3.76 2.49
N ASP A 98 -1.73 -3.34 3.20
CA ASP A 98 -2.47 -2.12 2.90
C ASP A 98 -1.50 -0.94 2.75
N PHE A 99 -1.46 -0.36 1.56
CA PHE A 99 -0.52 0.69 1.20
C PHE A 99 -0.72 1.98 2.02
N ASN A 100 -1.93 2.26 2.50
CA ASN A 100 -2.20 3.39 3.40
C ASN A 100 -1.50 3.17 4.76
N VAL A 101 -1.68 1.98 5.34
CA VAL A 101 -1.06 1.59 6.61
C VAL A 101 0.46 1.54 6.48
N VAL A 102 0.98 0.97 5.39
CA VAL A 102 2.41 0.91 5.12
C VAL A 102 3.01 2.31 5.02
N LYS A 103 2.39 3.19 4.24
CA LYS A 103 2.88 4.57 4.02
C LYS A 103 2.92 5.37 5.31
N GLU A 104 1.89 5.26 6.16
CA GLU A 104 1.86 5.89 7.48
C GLU A 104 3.00 5.40 8.40
N ARG A 105 3.38 4.12 8.27
CA ARG A 105 4.43 3.48 9.10
C ARG A 105 5.85 3.67 8.58
N LEU A 106 6.07 4.29 7.41
CA LEU A 106 7.41 4.62 6.92
C LEU A 106 8.16 5.50 7.93
N ASN A 107 9.41 5.14 8.23
CA ASN A 107 10.32 5.85 9.13
C ASN A 107 9.84 6.08 10.57
N VAL A 108 8.76 5.44 11.01
CA VAL A 108 8.24 5.57 12.40
C VAL A 108 9.26 5.04 13.41
N SER A 109 10.06 4.03 13.02
CA SER A 109 11.12 3.46 13.85
C SER A 109 12.33 3.05 13.01
N LYS A 110 13.39 2.54 13.65
CA LYS A 110 14.60 2.06 12.96
C LYS A 110 14.28 0.98 11.90
N SER A 111 13.28 0.14 12.18
CA SER A 111 12.70 -0.78 11.21
C SER A 111 11.27 -1.13 11.61
N VAL A 112 10.39 -1.33 10.63
CA VAL A 112 8.99 -1.72 10.84
C VAL A 112 8.78 -3.12 10.28
N SER A 113 8.19 -4.01 11.07
CA SER A 113 7.88 -5.38 10.66
C SER A 113 6.43 -5.50 10.22
N PHE A 114 6.24 -6.22 9.13
CA PHE A 114 4.94 -6.61 8.60
C PHE A 114 4.87 -8.12 8.53
N TYR A 115 3.76 -8.70 8.95
CA TYR A 115 3.62 -10.14 9.17
C TYR A 115 2.65 -10.78 8.17
N SER A 116 2.85 -12.09 7.94
CA SER A 116 1.98 -12.96 7.18
C SER A 116 2.01 -14.38 7.76
N ARG A 117 1.38 -15.33 7.08
CA ARG A 117 1.32 -16.74 7.48
C ARG A 117 1.74 -17.63 6.33
N ILE A 118 2.64 -18.57 6.62
CA ILE A 118 3.14 -19.53 5.63
C ILE A 118 1.99 -20.37 5.03
N SER A 119 1.00 -20.76 5.84
CA SER A 119 -0.14 -21.56 5.38
C SER A 119 -0.88 -20.92 4.20
N TYR A 120 -1.09 -19.61 4.20
CA TYR A 120 -1.73 -18.91 3.07
C TYR A 120 -0.80 -18.78 1.86
N GLN A 121 0.53 -18.74 2.09
CA GLN A 121 1.51 -18.70 1.01
C GLN A 121 1.58 -20.07 0.30
N GLU A 122 1.39 -21.16 1.04
CA GLU A 122 1.32 -22.53 0.52
C GLU A 122 -0.02 -22.83 -0.17
N GLU A 123 -1.12 -22.25 0.34
CA GLU A 123 -2.49 -22.55 -0.09
C GLU A 123 -2.91 -21.81 -1.37
N VAL A 124 -2.44 -20.56 -1.55
CA VAL A 124 -2.90 -19.70 -2.65
C VAL A 124 -2.55 -20.30 -4.02
N GLU A 125 -3.54 -20.33 -4.92
CA GLU A 125 -3.38 -20.79 -6.30
C GLU A 125 -3.22 -19.62 -7.30
N GLU A 126 -2.85 -19.95 -8.53
CA GLU A 126 -2.69 -18.94 -9.61
C GLU A 126 -4.05 -18.31 -9.93
N GLY A 127 -4.09 -16.97 -9.97
CA GLY A 127 -5.33 -16.20 -10.19
C GLY A 127 -6.13 -15.92 -8.92
N GLU A 128 -5.78 -16.53 -7.78
CA GLU A 128 -6.41 -16.28 -6.49
C GLU A 128 -5.74 -15.14 -5.72
N PHE A 129 -6.54 -14.48 -4.87
CA PHE A 129 -6.11 -13.44 -3.93
C PHE A 129 -6.69 -13.76 -2.55
N LEU A 130 -5.83 -14.22 -1.64
CA LEU A 130 -6.25 -14.57 -0.28
C LEU A 130 -6.01 -13.41 0.68
N ARG A 131 -7.07 -12.98 1.37
CA ARG A 131 -6.97 -11.99 2.44
C ARG A 131 -6.73 -12.67 3.78
N ILE A 132 -5.70 -12.24 4.48
CA ILE A 132 -5.37 -12.71 5.83
C ILE A 132 -5.84 -11.66 6.84
N ASN A 133 -6.57 -12.06 7.87
CA ASN A 133 -6.90 -11.19 8.98
C ASN A 133 -6.00 -11.54 10.18
N LEU A 134 -5.05 -10.66 10.48
CA LEU A 134 -4.12 -10.84 11.58
C LEU A 134 -4.63 -10.19 12.87
N LYS A 135 -4.22 -10.74 14.03
CA LYS A 135 -4.64 -10.24 15.36
C LYS A 135 -4.20 -8.80 15.64
N ASN A 136 -3.15 -8.31 14.95
CA ASN A 136 -2.68 -6.93 15.07
C ASN A 136 -3.46 -5.92 14.20
N GLY A 137 -4.51 -6.37 13.51
CA GLY A 137 -5.33 -5.56 12.63
C GLY A 137 -4.84 -5.45 11.19
N ASP A 138 -3.62 -5.90 10.89
CA ASP A 138 -3.14 -5.95 9.50
C ASP A 138 -3.93 -7.00 8.70
N SER A 139 -4.26 -6.68 7.45
CA SER A 139 -5.04 -7.55 6.57
C SER A 139 -4.39 -7.65 5.18
N PRO A 140 -3.20 -8.31 5.08
CA PRO A 140 -2.50 -8.44 3.82
C PRO A 140 -3.23 -9.34 2.82
N ILE A 141 -2.91 -9.12 1.54
CA ILE A 141 -3.32 -9.96 0.41
C ILE A 141 -2.15 -10.83 -0.02
N VAL A 142 -2.41 -12.13 -0.20
CA VAL A 142 -1.43 -13.12 -0.70
C VAL A 142 -1.85 -13.57 -2.09
N PHE A 143 -0.91 -13.62 -3.03
CA PHE A 143 -1.17 -14.01 -4.41
C PHE A 143 0.11 -14.53 -5.09
N LYS A 144 -0.04 -15.36 -6.13
CA LYS A 144 1.09 -15.84 -6.94
C LYS A 144 1.76 -14.70 -7.70
N ARG A 145 3.09 -14.72 -7.81
CA ARG A 145 3.87 -13.69 -8.52
C ARG A 145 3.35 -13.45 -9.95
N LYS A 146 2.95 -14.49 -10.66
CA LYS A 146 2.38 -14.39 -12.01
C LYS A 146 1.08 -13.58 -12.09
N SER A 147 0.35 -13.47 -10.99
CA SER A 147 -0.90 -12.69 -10.90
C SER A 147 -0.67 -11.21 -10.60
N ILE A 148 0.57 -10.70 -10.73
CA ILE A 148 0.90 -9.31 -10.35
C ILE A 148 0.18 -8.27 -11.23
N CYS A 149 -0.03 -8.53 -12.52
CA CYS A 149 -0.82 -7.65 -13.38
C CYS A 149 -2.27 -7.59 -12.90
N ASP A 150 -2.90 -8.74 -12.66
CA ASP A 150 -4.26 -8.82 -12.12
C ASP A 150 -4.39 -8.15 -10.75
N PHE A 151 -3.31 -8.20 -9.95
CA PHE A 151 -3.26 -7.48 -8.67
C PHE A 151 -3.36 -5.96 -8.88
N PHE A 152 -2.58 -5.39 -9.80
CA PHE A 152 -2.65 -3.96 -10.08
C PHE A 152 -3.98 -3.56 -10.71
N ASP A 153 -4.57 -4.39 -11.59
CA ASP A 153 -5.90 -4.17 -12.16
C ASP A 153 -7.00 -4.09 -11.08
N LYS A 154 -6.83 -4.84 -9.98
CA LYS A 154 -7.80 -4.97 -8.89
C LYS A 154 -7.40 -4.24 -7.61
N ILE A 155 -6.30 -3.50 -7.58
CA ILE A 155 -5.72 -2.95 -6.35
C ILE A 155 -6.71 -2.12 -5.52
N ASN A 156 -7.58 -1.37 -6.19
CA ASN A 156 -8.61 -0.55 -5.56
C ASN A 156 -9.76 -1.36 -4.95
N THR A 157 -9.87 -2.65 -5.28
CA THR A 157 -10.84 -3.57 -4.65
C THR A 157 -10.26 -4.21 -3.39
N PHE A 158 -8.94 -4.23 -3.27
CA PHE A 158 -8.27 -4.78 -2.10
C PHE A 158 -8.08 -3.74 -0.99
N PHE A 159 -7.77 -2.51 -1.36
CA PHE A 159 -7.46 -1.44 -0.43
C PHE A 159 -8.14 -0.15 -0.87
N ASP A 160 -8.74 0.57 0.07
CA ASP A 160 -9.38 1.85 -0.21
C ASP A 160 -8.33 2.89 -0.61
N VAL A 161 -8.43 3.40 -1.82
CA VAL A 161 -7.66 4.59 -2.21
C VAL A 161 -8.28 5.78 -1.48
N LYS A 162 -7.61 6.24 -0.43
CA LYS A 162 -7.98 7.51 0.20
C LYS A 162 -7.73 8.60 -0.86
N SER A 163 -8.79 9.00 -1.57
CA SER A 163 -8.74 10.21 -2.37
C SER A 163 -8.47 11.37 -1.38
N GLU A 164 -7.30 11.99 -1.49
CA GLU A 164 -7.06 13.28 -0.85
C GLU A 164 -7.92 14.33 -1.58
N THR A 165 -9.22 14.33 -1.30
CA THR A 165 -10.00 15.55 -1.40
C THR A 165 -9.47 16.42 -0.28
N PRO A 166 -8.97 17.64 -0.55
CA PRO A 166 -8.63 18.56 0.51
C PRO A 166 -9.91 18.80 1.30
N SER A 167 -10.05 18.07 2.41
CA SER A 167 -11.10 18.35 3.36
C SER A 167 -10.75 19.69 4.01
N ASN A 168 -11.37 20.75 3.52
CA ASN A 168 -11.63 21.95 4.29
C ASN A 168 -12.53 21.55 5.48
N SER A 169 -11.99 20.80 6.42
CA SER A 169 -12.61 20.64 7.72
C SER A 169 -12.25 21.87 8.55
N THR A 170 -12.96 22.94 8.34
CA THR A 170 -13.18 23.94 9.37
C THR A 170 -13.86 23.19 10.52
N ARG A 171 -13.12 22.90 11.58
CA ARG A 171 -13.72 22.44 12.84
C ARG A 171 -14.70 23.52 13.29
N PRO A 172 -15.96 23.20 13.62
CA PRO A 172 -16.82 24.14 14.31
C PRO A 172 -16.20 24.39 15.68
N VAL A 173 -15.86 25.64 15.99
CA VAL A 173 -15.60 26.08 17.36
C VAL A 173 -16.97 26.02 18.04
N GLU A 174 -17.11 25.17 19.06
CA GLU A 174 -18.25 25.18 19.94
C GLU A 174 -18.23 26.48 20.75
N GLU A 175 -19.06 27.44 20.35
CA GLU A 175 -19.58 28.47 21.25
C GLU A 175 -21.10 28.26 21.37
N ASP A 176 -21.49 28.01 22.61
CA ASP A 176 -22.84 28.02 23.20
C ASP A 176 -24.07 28.01 22.26
N GLY A 177 -24.68 26.82 22.23
CA GLY A 177 -26.12 26.61 22.22
C GLY A 177 -27.02 27.54 21.41
N LYS A 178 -27.08 27.37 20.07
CA LYS A 178 -28.31 27.43 19.26
C LYS A 178 -27.98 27.24 17.78
N ILE A 179 -28.24 26.03 17.27
CA ILE A 179 -28.23 25.76 15.84
C ILE A 179 -29.43 26.52 15.24
N LYS A 180 -29.19 27.64 14.56
CA LYS A 180 -30.15 28.21 13.59
C LYS A 180 -29.81 27.59 12.23
N SER A 181 -30.74 26.80 11.72
CA SER A 181 -30.72 26.34 10.33
C SER A 181 -30.83 27.56 9.42
N ILE A 182 -29.75 27.88 8.70
CA ILE A 182 -29.74 28.90 7.65
C ILE A 182 -30.40 28.26 6.43
N THR A 183 -31.46 28.86 5.91
CA THR A 183 -32.11 28.40 4.69
C THR A 183 -31.29 28.79 3.46
N GLU A 184 -31.46 28.02 2.37
CA GLU A 184 -30.76 28.23 1.10
C GLU A 184 -30.91 29.64 0.53
N GLU A 185 -32.06 30.32 0.83
CA GLU A 185 -32.32 31.73 0.47
C GLU A 185 -31.43 32.73 1.22
N GLU A 186 -31.08 32.44 2.48
CA GLU A 186 -30.18 33.32 3.26
C GLU A 186 -28.73 33.19 2.78
N LEU A 187 -28.32 32.00 2.34
CA LEU A 187 -27.00 31.77 1.75
C LEU A 187 -26.83 32.51 0.43
N LEU A 188 -27.87 32.53 -0.42
CA LEU A 188 -27.87 33.24 -1.70
C LEU A 188 -27.87 34.76 -1.54
N LYS A 189 -28.42 35.29 -0.46
CA LYS A 189 -28.36 36.74 -0.16
C LYS A 189 -26.95 37.18 0.26
N GLN A 190 -26.18 36.36 0.91
CA GLN A 190 -24.81 36.66 1.31
C GLN A 190 -23.81 36.57 0.15
N LEU A 191 -24.10 35.81 -0.89
CA LEU A 191 -23.24 35.67 -2.06
C LEU A 191 -23.44 36.73 -3.17
N ARG A 192 -24.56 37.46 -3.15
CA ARG A 192 -24.85 38.49 -4.16
C ARG A 192 -23.88 39.69 -4.23
N PRO A 193 -23.15 40.10 -3.17
CA PRO A 193 -22.19 41.22 -3.29
C PRO A 193 -20.86 40.84 -3.95
N LEU A 194 -20.58 39.56 -4.17
CA LEU A 194 -19.29 39.10 -4.69
C LEU A 194 -19.27 38.88 -6.21
N ILE A 195 -20.40 39.06 -6.89
CA ILE A 195 -20.50 39.02 -8.35
C ILE A 195 -20.80 40.42 -8.85
N LYS A 196 -19.81 41.31 -8.89
CA LYS A 196 -19.77 42.45 -9.77
C LYS A 196 -18.66 42.27 -10.77
N ILE A 197 -19.10 42.14 -12.01
CA ILE A 197 -18.37 42.25 -13.27
C ILE A 197 -17.53 43.52 -13.29
#